data_1d4b2260484e1cb951c799b3c47c4b83
#
_entry.id   1d4b2260484e1cb951c799b3c47c4b83
#
_cell.length_a   1.000
_cell.length_b   1.000
_cell.length_c   1.000
_cell.angle_alpha   90.00
_cell.angle_beta   90.00
_cell.angle_gamma   90.00
#
_symmetry.space_group_name_H-M   'P 1'
#
loop_
_entity.id
_entity.type
_entity.pdbx_description
1 polymer ?
#
loop_
_entity_poly.entity_id
_entity_poly.type
_entity_poly.pdbx_seq_one_letter_code
_entity_poly.pdbx_strand_id
1 'polypeptide(L)'
;MTTLIRGGTVVGPTGPVKADVLVDGETIAAIFAPGSSPQIDHVIDATGKYVIPGAVDAHTHMELPFGGTHASDTFDTGTRAAAIGGTTTIIDFAVQRTGEVVQDGLAAWHGKADGNCHIDYAFHMILGGVDDESLKAMDQLVAGEGISSFKLFMAYPGVFYSDDGQILRAMQKARDNGAMIMMHAENGPAIDVLVKQALERGETAPVHHGLTRPQELEAEATSRAIWLASVAADCPLYIVHLSATKALEQVRNARDLGKNVFAETCPQYLYLTLEDQLGAPGFEGAKWVCSTPLRSKHETHRADLWQGLRTNDLSVVSTDHCPFCFKDQKELGLGDFSKIPNGIGGVEHRVDLLYQGVVDGKLSLARWVETIATTPARMFGLYPRKGIIAPGSDADIVLYDPNGRTRISAETHHMNMDHSAWEGWEIDGRVDTVIARGEVIAAGGEYTGRAGRGRYLKRGLSDYLL
;
A
#
# COMPACT_ATOMS: atom_id res chain seq x y z
N MET A 1 31.38 -3.18 -1.30
CA MET A 1 31.53 -4.53 -1.95
C MET A 1 30.88 -4.43 -3.30
N THR A 2 31.58 -4.82 -4.34
CA THR A 2 31.08 -4.72 -5.71
C THR A 2 30.47 -6.06 -6.11
N THR A 3 29.23 -6.06 -6.60
CA THR A 3 28.49 -7.27 -6.98
C THR A 3 27.92 -7.10 -8.39
N LEU A 4 28.00 -8.11 -9.23
CA LEU A 4 27.40 -8.13 -10.57
C LEU A 4 26.20 -9.07 -10.60
N ILE A 5 25.03 -8.53 -10.92
CA ILE A 5 23.82 -9.30 -11.23
C ILE A 5 23.84 -9.57 -12.72
N ARG A 6 24.02 -10.83 -13.12
CA ARG A 6 24.32 -11.21 -14.51
C ARG A 6 23.21 -12.02 -15.15
N GLY A 7 22.96 -11.78 -16.45
CA GLY A 7 22.14 -12.64 -17.31
C GLY A 7 20.63 -12.47 -17.15
N GLY A 8 20.19 -11.52 -16.34
CA GLY A 8 18.77 -11.26 -16.06
C GLY A 8 18.06 -10.49 -17.17
N THR A 9 16.76 -10.33 -16.99
CA THR A 9 15.93 -9.42 -17.76
C THR A 9 15.49 -8.27 -16.85
N VAL A 10 16.12 -7.11 -17.00
CA VAL A 10 15.73 -5.90 -16.26
C VAL A 10 14.38 -5.44 -16.79
N VAL A 11 13.41 -5.23 -15.87
CA VAL A 11 12.08 -4.73 -16.21
C VAL A 11 11.91 -3.33 -15.62
N GLY A 12 11.76 -2.37 -16.49
CA GLY A 12 11.49 -0.97 -16.14
C GLY A 12 10.25 -0.43 -16.84
N PRO A 13 9.96 0.88 -16.69
CA PRO A 13 8.79 1.51 -17.30
C PRO A 13 8.75 1.39 -18.85
N THR A 14 9.90 1.24 -19.49
CA THR A 14 10.01 1.08 -20.95
C THR A 14 9.90 -0.38 -21.42
N GLY A 15 9.72 -1.31 -20.48
CA GLY A 15 9.60 -2.74 -20.76
C GLY A 15 10.84 -3.54 -20.39
N PRO A 16 10.85 -4.84 -20.71
CA PRO A 16 11.94 -5.76 -20.38
C PRO A 16 13.14 -5.61 -21.32
N VAL A 17 14.35 -5.60 -20.75
CA VAL A 17 15.63 -5.51 -21.47
C VAL A 17 16.63 -6.50 -20.86
N LYS A 18 17.31 -7.31 -21.67
CA LYS A 18 18.43 -8.14 -21.20
C LYS A 18 19.62 -7.24 -20.82
N ALA A 19 20.05 -7.32 -19.57
CA ALA A 19 21.17 -6.51 -19.08
C ALA A 19 21.84 -7.14 -17.87
N ASP A 20 23.08 -6.75 -17.62
CA ASP A 20 23.82 -7.01 -16.39
C ASP A 20 23.83 -5.74 -15.53
N VAL A 21 23.59 -5.86 -14.24
CA VAL A 21 23.53 -4.73 -13.29
C VAL A 21 24.72 -4.80 -12.33
N LEU A 22 25.54 -3.75 -12.32
CA LEU A 22 26.65 -3.61 -11.39
C LEU A 22 26.21 -2.80 -10.17
N VAL A 23 26.37 -3.39 -9.01
CA VAL A 23 26.14 -2.77 -7.70
C VAL A 23 27.50 -2.48 -7.06
N ASP A 24 27.69 -1.27 -6.53
CA ASP A 24 28.85 -0.89 -5.73
C ASP A 24 28.40 -0.28 -4.40
N GLY A 25 28.73 -0.97 -3.33
CA GLY A 25 28.23 -0.61 -2.01
C GLY A 25 26.69 -0.65 -1.95
N GLU A 26 26.07 0.47 -1.61
CA GLU A 26 24.61 0.58 -1.46
C GLU A 26 23.89 1.03 -2.74
N THR A 27 24.60 1.31 -3.84
CA THR A 27 24.03 1.93 -5.04
C THR A 27 24.26 1.11 -6.31
N ILE A 28 23.40 1.32 -7.30
CA ILE A 28 23.60 0.81 -8.66
C ILE A 28 24.67 1.68 -9.32
N ALA A 29 25.79 1.06 -9.73
CA ALA A 29 26.91 1.76 -10.35
C ALA A 29 26.77 1.87 -11.88
N ALA A 30 26.35 0.78 -12.55
CA ALA A 30 26.20 0.75 -14.00
C ALA A 30 25.27 -0.36 -14.47
N ILE A 31 24.81 -0.24 -15.71
CA ILE A 31 24.03 -1.26 -16.43
C ILE A 31 24.78 -1.55 -17.73
N PHE A 32 24.98 -2.83 -18.05
CA PHE A 32 25.73 -3.28 -19.22
C PHE A 32 24.85 -4.12 -20.15
N ALA A 33 25.14 -4.03 -21.43
CA ALA A 33 24.63 -5.02 -22.38
C ALA A 33 25.17 -6.42 -22.02
N PRO A 34 24.44 -7.50 -22.31
CA PRO A 34 24.89 -8.85 -21.99
C PRO A 34 26.28 -9.15 -22.53
N GLY A 35 27.16 -9.66 -21.68
CA GLY A 35 28.54 -10.03 -22.02
C GLY A 35 29.54 -8.87 -22.14
N SER A 36 29.12 -7.62 -21.89
CA SER A 36 30.03 -6.46 -21.86
C SER A 36 30.41 -5.99 -20.45
N SER A 37 29.90 -6.67 -19.42
CA SER A 37 30.19 -6.36 -18.02
C SER A 37 31.65 -6.75 -17.65
N PRO A 38 32.28 -6.02 -16.69
CA PRO A 38 33.61 -6.37 -16.21
C PRO A 38 33.61 -7.71 -15.47
N GLN A 39 34.79 -8.30 -15.32
CA GLN A 39 34.97 -9.44 -14.41
C GLN A 39 34.94 -8.97 -12.97
N ILE A 40 34.06 -9.54 -12.17
CA ILE A 40 33.86 -9.24 -10.76
C ILE A 40 33.82 -10.55 -9.98
N ASP A 41 34.40 -10.58 -8.78
CA ASP A 41 34.47 -11.81 -7.96
C ASP A 41 33.11 -12.22 -7.41
N HIS A 42 32.27 -11.25 -7.08
CA HIS A 42 30.91 -11.53 -6.60
C HIS A 42 29.90 -11.40 -7.72
N VAL A 43 29.35 -12.55 -8.13
CA VAL A 43 28.32 -12.62 -9.19
C VAL A 43 27.07 -13.30 -8.64
N ILE A 44 25.93 -12.65 -8.84
CA ILE A 44 24.60 -13.24 -8.62
C ILE A 44 24.05 -13.60 -9.99
N ASP A 45 23.78 -14.88 -10.21
CA ASP A 45 23.18 -15.39 -11.46
C ASP A 45 21.68 -15.10 -11.49
N ALA A 46 21.26 -14.26 -12.42
CA ALA A 46 19.88 -13.91 -12.69
C ALA A 46 19.36 -14.53 -14.01
N THR A 47 20.06 -15.54 -14.54
CA THR A 47 19.65 -16.21 -15.80
C THR A 47 18.23 -16.76 -15.68
N GLY A 48 17.36 -16.38 -16.61
CA GLY A 48 15.95 -16.78 -16.64
C GLY A 48 15.03 -15.99 -15.70
N LYS A 49 15.58 -15.10 -14.87
CA LYS A 49 14.82 -14.29 -13.92
C LYS A 49 14.57 -12.87 -14.44
N TYR A 50 13.51 -12.24 -13.94
CA TYR A 50 13.33 -10.79 -14.01
C TYR A 50 14.15 -10.11 -12.93
N VAL A 51 14.75 -8.98 -13.28
CA VAL A 51 15.46 -8.08 -12.36
C VAL A 51 14.61 -6.83 -12.27
N ILE A 52 13.90 -6.66 -11.16
CA ILE A 52 12.98 -5.53 -10.96
C ILE A 52 13.47 -4.66 -9.81
N PRO A 53 13.13 -3.36 -9.77
CA PRO A 53 13.41 -2.54 -8.60
C PRO A 53 12.67 -3.10 -7.39
N GLY A 54 13.25 -2.98 -6.21
CA GLY A 54 12.58 -3.30 -4.96
C GLY A 54 11.23 -2.59 -4.87
N ALA A 55 10.19 -3.32 -4.50
CA ALA A 55 8.85 -2.76 -4.44
C ALA A 55 8.73 -1.74 -3.30
N VAL A 56 7.90 -0.71 -3.53
CA VAL A 56 7.54 0.32 -2.56
C VAL A 56 6.07 0.14 -2.19
N ASP A 57 5.79 -0.20 -0.95
CA ASP A 57 4.42 -0.27 -0.45
C ASP A 57 4.05 1.03 0.24
N ALA A 58 3.18 1.80 -0.39
CA ALA A 58 2.82 3.13 0.06
C ALA A 58 1.62 3.15 1.01
N HIS A 59 1.17 1.99 1.52
CA HIS A 59 0.03 1.93 2.40
C HIS A 59 0.12 0.73 3.34
N THR A 60 0.68 0.96 4.53
CA THR A 60 0.77 -0.05 5.59
C THR A 60 0.40 0.55 6.95
N HIS A 61 -0.02 -0.29 7.87
CA HIS A 61 -0.49 0.09 9.21
C HIS A 61 0.14 -0.81 10.27
N MET A 62 1.46 -0.75 10.43
CA MET A 62 2.17 -1.51 11.48
C MET A 62 1.78 -0.98 12.86
N GLU A 63 1.37 -1.89 13.76
CA GLU A 63 0.98 -1.56 15.14
C GLU A 63 -0.11 -0.50 15.28
N LEU A 64 -0.97 -0.32 14.24
CA LEU A 64 -2.06 0.64 14.28
C LEU A 64 -3.06 0.29 15.37
N PRO A 65 -3.33 1.18 16.36
CA PRO A 65 -4.41 0.99 17.31
C PRO A 65 -5.75 1.23 16.61
N PHE A 66 -6.56 0.19 16.47
CA PHE A 66 -7.85 0.26 15.80
C PHE A 66 -8.81 -0.84 16.29
N GLY A 67 -10.13 -0.56 16.33
CA GLY A 67 -11.16 -1.56 16.62
C GLY A 67 -11.08 -2.17 18.02
N GLY A 68 -10.55 -1.46 19.01
CA GLY A 68 -10.39 -1.95 20.38
C GLY A 68 -9.15 -2.82 20.60
N THR A 69 -8.30 -2.95 19.61
CA THR A 69 -7.02 -3.69 19.62
C THR A 69 -5.95 -2.93 18.83
N HIS A 70 -4.96 -3.60 18.30
CA HIS A 70 -3.94 -3.05 17.40
C HIS A 70 -3.60 -4.06 16.30
N ALA A 71 -3.12 -3.56 15.16
CA ALA A 71 -2.63 -4.42 14.10
C ALA A 71 -1.55 -5.36 14.63
N SER A 72 -1.62 -6.64 14.26
CA SER A 72 -0.83 -7.71 14.87
C SER A 72 0.64 -7.69 14.46
N ASP A 73 0.96 -7.18 13.25
CA ASP A 73 2.34 -6.99 12.84
C ASP A 73 2.95 -5.75 13.46
N THR A 74 4.14 -5.91 14.03
CA THR A 74 5.03 -4.83 14.44
C THR A 74 5.89 -4.37 13.26
N PHE A 75 6.62 -3.25 13.43
CA PHE A 75 7.63 -2.86 12.44
C PHE A 75 8.70 -3.94 12.24
N ASP A 76 9.02 -4.73 13.26
CA ASP A 76 9.92 -5.90 13.12
C ASP A 76 9.27 -6.99 12.24
N THR A 77 8.12 -7.53 12.63
CA THR A 77 7.52 -8.69 11.94
C THR A 77 7.02 -8.33 10.54
N GLY A 78 6.30 -7.22 10.40
CA GLY A 78 5.72 -6.80 9.13
C GLY A 78 6.77 -6.38 8.09
N THR A 79 7.84 -5.66 8.49
CA THR A 79 8.89 -5.30 7.53
C THR A 79 9.79 -6.48 7.16
N ARG A 80 9.91 -7.49 8.01
CA ARG A 80 10.55 -8.77 7.67
C ARG A 80 9.72 -9.54 6.64
N ALA A 81 8.41 -9.67 6.85
CA ALA A 81 7.51 -10.28 5.89
C ALA A 81 7.50 -9.52 4.55
N ALA A 82 7.48 -8.18 4.58
CA ALA A 82 7.59 -7.33 3.41
C ALA A 82 8.88 -7.59 2.62
N ALA A 83 10.02 -7.72 3.31
CA ALA A 83 11.32 -8.04 2.71
C ALA A 83 11.28 -9.36 1.93
N ILE A 84 10.73 -10.42 2.54
CA ILE A 84 10.59 -11.74 1.92
C ILE A 84 9.72 -11.65 0.65
N GLY A 85 8.65 -10.85 0.71
CA GLY A 85 7.73 -10.61 -0.41
C GLY A 85 8.25 -9.65 -1.49
N GLY A 86 9.51 -9.20 -1.43
CA GLY A 86 10.10 -8.33 -2.45
C GLY A 86 9.87 -6.83 -2.26
N THR A 87 9.27 -6.42 -1.15
CA THR A 87 9.13 -5.01 -0.79
C THR A 87 10.38 -4.56 -0.03
N THR A 88 11.04 -3.50 -0.50
CA THR A 88 12.27 -2.96 0.11
C THR A 88 12.06 -1.62 0.79
N THR A 89 10.89 -1.03 0.61
CA THR A 89 10.51 0.23 1.24
C THR A 89 9.02 0.23 1.56
N ILE A 90 8.65 0.63 2.77
CA ILE A 90 7.26 0.91 3.13
C ILE A 90 7.07 2.40 3.42
N ILE A 91 5.85 2.90 3.22
CA ILE A 91 5.43 4.20 3.75
C ILE A 91 4.22 3.94 4.66
N ASP A 92 4.48 3.94 5.95
CA ASP A 92 3.48 3.66 6.98
C ASP A 92 2.75 4.94 7.42
N PHE A 93 1.66 4.80 8.15
CA PHE A 93 0.86 5.93 8.62
C PHE A 93 1.10 6.21 10.10
N ALA A 94 1.90 7.23 10.39
CA ALA A 94 1.96 7.81 11.73
C ALA A 94 0.61 8.46 12.08
N VAL A 95 0.16 8.32 13.33
CA VAL A 95 -1.18 8.73 13.74
C VAL A 95 -1.12 9.84 14.79
N GLN A 96 -1.76 10.97 14.49
CA GLN A 96 -2.20 11.92 15.50
C GLN A 96 -3.57 11.47 16.00
N ARG A 97 -3.74 11.29 17.29
CA ARG A 97 -5.05 11.10 17.92
C ARG A 97 -5.77 12.43 18.07
N THR A 98 -7.09 12.40 18.14
CA THR A 98 -7.89 13.61 18.39
C THR A 98 -7.45 14.29 19.70
N GLY A 99 -7.07 15.58 19.62
CA GLY A 99 -6.59 16.36 20.75
C GLY A 99 -5.10 16.16 21.10
N GLU A 100 -4.37 15.34 20.34
CA GLU A 100 -2.93 15.16 20.48
C GLU A 100 -2.17 16.16 19.59
N VAL A 101 -0.95 16.51 19.98
CA VAL A 101 -0.04 17.30 19.14
C VAL A 101 0.48 16.39 18.01
N VAL A 102 0.51 16.89 16.78
CA VAL A 102 0.94 16.11 15.59
C VAL A 102 2.34 15.53 15.77
N GLN A 103 3.27 16.29 16.33
CA GLN A 103 4.65 15.89 16.57
C GLN A 103 4.76 14.72 17.58
N ASP A 104 3.87 14.65 18.57
CA ASP A 104 3.85 13.55 19.55
C ASP A 104 3.43 12.23 18.87
N GLY A 105 2.43 12.29 17.99
CA GLY A 105 2.03 11.15 17.16
C GLY A 105 3.18 10.67 16.27
N LEU A 106 3.90 11.57 15.61
CA LEU A 106 5.08 11.23 14.82
C LEU A 106 6.20 10.60 15.67
N ALA A 107 6.50 11.19 16.83
CA ALA A 107 7.53 10.67 17.74
C ALA A 107 7.19 9.26 18.24
N ALA A 108 5.91 8.97 18.48
CA ALA A 108 5.45 7.64 18.85
C ALA A 108 5.72 6.60 17.74
N TRP A 109 5.52 6.97 16.46
CA TRP A 109 5.82 6.09 15.33
C TRP A 109 7.32 5.89 15.14
N HIS A 110 8.12 6.93 15.27
CA HIS A 110 9.59 6.78 15.31
C HIS A 110 10.02 5.83 16.43
N GLY A 111 9.45 5.96 17.62
CA GLY A 111 9.77 5.07 18.75
C GLY A 111 9.47 3.60 18.48
N LYS A 112 8.52 3.28 17.59
CA LYS A 112 8.20 1.92 17.16
C LYS A 112 9.10 1.43 16.03
N ALA A 113 9.41 2.30 15.06
CA ALA A 113 10.07 1.92 13.81
C ALA A 113 11.60 1.97 13.88
N ASP A 114 12.16 2.99 14.57
CA ASP A 114 13.60 3.23 14.58
C ASP A 114 14.36 2.08 15.22
N GLY A 115 15.26 1.46 14.45
CA GLY A 115 16.03 0.29 14.89
C GLY A 115 15.28 -1.04 14.86
N ASN A 116 14.00 -1.06 14.47
CA ASN A 116 13.19 -2.28 14.37
C ASN A 116 12.91 -2.70 12.92
N CYS A 117 12.91 -1.76 11.96
CA CYS A 117 12.61 -2.08 10.57
C CYS A 117 13.72 -2.90 9.89
N HIS A 118 13.31 -3.88 9.08
CA HIS A 118 14.21 -4.71 8.26
C HIS A 118 14.47 -4.14 6.87
N ILE A 119 13.61 -3.24 6.39
CA ILE A 119 13.70 -2.50 5.14
C ILE A 119 13.57 -1.00 5.41
N ASP A 120 13.89 -0.17 4.42
CA ASP A 120 13.75 1.27 4.56
C ASP A 120 12.27 1.67 4.70
N TYR A 121 12.03 2.77 5.39
CA TYR A 121 10.68 3.22 5.71
C TYR A 121 10.55 4.74 5.70
N ALA A 122 9.34 5.20 5.49
CA ALA A 122 8.93 6.58 5.61
C ALA A 122 7.53 6.64 6.23
N PHE A 123 7.02 7.85 6.49
CA PHE A 123 5.69 8.04 7.05
C PHE A 123 4.83 8.97 6.20
N HIS A 124 3.55 8.64 6.11
CA HIS A 124 2.45 9.57 5.96
C HIS A 124 2.00 10.03 7.35
N MET A 125 1.22 11.10 7.44
CA MET A 125 0.65 11.53 8.71
C MET A 125 -0.87 11.52 8.67
N ILE A 126 -1.51 10.73 9.53
CA ILE A 126 -2.95 10.81 9.79
C ILE A 126 -3.19 12.00 10.70
N LEU A 127 -4.07 12.92 10.28
CA LEU A 127 -4.53 14.02 11.10
C LEU A 127 -5.83 13.62 11.82
N GLY A 128 -5.76 13.41 13.12
CA GLY A 128 -6.92 13.12 13.97
C GLY A 128 -7.72 14.37 14.38
N GLY A 129 -7.24 15.53 14.00
CA GLY A 129 -7.88 16.82 14.13
C GLY A 129 -7.24 17.85 13.21
N VAL A 130 -8.02 18.82 12.72
CA VAL A 130 -7.55 19.89 11.84
C VAL A 130 -7.86 21.24 12.50
N ASP A 131 -6.97 21.66 13.37
CA ASP A 131 -6.95 22.98 13.98
C ASP A 131 -5.76 23.81 13.49
N ASP A 132 -5.58 25.03 14.02
CA ASP A 132 -4.51 25.93 13.59
C ASP A 132 -3.11 25.37 13.92
N GLU A 133 -2.96 24.61 14.99
CA GLU A 133 -1.68 23.98 15.34
C GLU A 133 -1.36 22.80 14.42
N SER A 134 -2.34 21.96 14.10
CA SER A 134 -2.18 20.88 13.13
C SER A 134 -1.79 21.41 11.74
N LEU A 135 -2.42 22.53 11.30
CA LEU A 135 -2.06 23.17 10.04
C LEU A 135 -0.65 23.75 10.03
N LYS A 136 -0.17 24.32 11.12
CA LYS A 136 1.23 24.77 11.27
C LYS A 136 2.19 23.57 11.28
N ALA A 137 1.80 22.47 11.94
CA ALA A 137 2.59 21.25 11.96
C ALA A 137 2.79 20.66 10.56
N MET A 138 1.79 20.74 9.66
CA MET A 138 1.96 20.28 8.26
C MET A 138 3.14 20.97 7.57
N ASP A 139 3.32 22.30 7.73
CA ASP A 139 4.47 23.01 7.15
C ASP A 139 5.81 22.52 7.72
N GLN A 140 5.86 22.31 9.03
CA GLN A 140 7.07 21.82 9.72
C GLN A 140 7.43 20.41 9.29
N LEU A 141 6.43 19.53 9.13
CA LEU A 141 6.63 18.14 8.72
C LEU A 141 7.10 18.03 7.27
N VAL A 142 6.56 18.84 6.38
CA VAL A 142 7.04 18.90 4.98
C VAL A 142 8.48 19.38 4.92
N ALA A 143 8.81 20.49 5.58
CA ALA A 143 10.13 21.11 5.49
C ALA A 143 11.21 20.35 6.27
N GLY A 144 10.88 19.81 7.45
CA GLY A 144 11.85 19.23 8.39
C GLY A 144 11.96 17.71 8.33
N GLU A 145 10.81 17.02 8.25
CA GLU A 145 10.75 15.57 8.37
C GLU A 145 10.56 14.84 7.02
N GLY A 146 10.31 15.59 5.93
CA GLY A 146 10.07 15.00 4.62
C GLY A 146 8.75 14.21 4.58
N ILE A 147 7.76 14.61 5.38
CA ILE A 147 6.40 14.08 5.34
C ILE A 147 5.57 14.99 4.42
N SER A 148 5.41 14.58 3.16
CA SER A 148 4.76 15.35 2.11
C SER A 148 3.35 14.85 1.77
N SER A 149 2.73 14.07 2.65
CA SER A 149 1.39 13.53 2.47
C SER A 149 0.67 13.36 3.80
N PHE A 150 -0.61 13.77 3.83
CA PHE A 150 -1.45 13.79 5.03
C PHE A 150 -2.75 13.05 4.76
N LYS A 151 -3.14 12.14 5.66
CA LYS A 151 -4.37 11.35 5.51
C LYS A 151 -5.50 11.88 6.37
N LEU A 152 -6.68 11.97 5.74
CA LEU A 152 -7.96 12.32 6.35
C LEU A 152 -8.99 11.24 6.05
N PHE A 153 -10.03 11.19 6.85
CA PHE A 153 -11.10 10.20 6.75
C PHE A 153 -12.47 10.86 6.66
N MET A 154 -13.27 10.49 5.68
CA MET A 154 -14.69 10.80 5.62
C MET A 154 -15.55 9.74 6.34
N ALA A 155 -14.90 8.76 6.98
CA ALA A 155 -15.49 7.66 7.72
C ALA A 155 -15.05 7.66 9.19
N TYR A 156 -15.59 6.77 9.99
CA TYR A 156 -15.30 6.56 11.41
C TYR A 156 -15.60 7.76 12.31
N PRO A 157 -16.90 8.24 12.36
CA PRO A 157 -17.30 9.29 13.29
C PRO A 157 -16.91 8.96 14.73
N GLY A 158 -16.33 9.96 15.41
CA GLY A 158 -15.83 9.80 16.79
C GLY A 158 -14.42 9.19 16.91
N VAL A 159 -13.79 8.74 15.82
CA VAL A 159 -12.42 8.19 15.81
C VAL A 159 -11.50 9.02 14.92
N PHE A 160 -11.71 8.98 13.59
CA PHE A 160 -10.86 9.66 12.59
C PHE A 160 -11.61 10.64 11.69
N TYR A 161 -12.95 10.69 11.79
CA TYR A 161 -13.78 11.49 10.89
C TYR A 161 -13.39 12.97 10.90
N SER A 162 -13.19 13.51 9.70
CA SER A 162 -13.03 14.93 9.43
C SER A 162 -14.23 15.45 8.66
N ASP A 163 -14.81 16.57 9.08
CA ASP A 163 -15.87 17.25 8.34
C ASP A 163 -15.33 18.01 7.11
N ASP A 164 -16.24 18.44 6.22
CA ASP A 164 -15.87 19.11 4.97
C ASP A 164 -15.07 20.40 5.20
N GLY A 165 -15.33 21.12 6.31
CA GLY A 165 -14.58 22.33 6.68
C GLY A 165 -13.14 22.02 7.09
N GLN A 166 -12.95 20.97 7.88
CA GLN A 166 -11.63 20.48 8.26
C GLN A 166 -10.84 19.98 7.04
N ILE A 167 -11.50 19.19 6.18
CA ILE A 167 -10.91 18.68 4.94
C ILE A 167 -10.47 19.83 4.03
N LEU A 168 -11.33 20.82 3.81
CA LEU A 168 -11.01 21.98 2.97
C LEU A 168 -9.80 22.75 3.51
N ARG A 169 -9.74 23.03 4.82
CA ARG A 169 -8.59 23.72 5.44
C ARG A 169 -7.28 22.97 5.27
N ALA A 170 -7.31 21.63 5.48
CA ALA A 170 -6.13 20.79 5.28
C ALA A 170 -5.70 20.77 3.80
N MET A 171 -6.65 20.70 2.85
CA MET A 171 -6.38 20.77 1.41
C MET A 171 -5.76 22.11 1.00
N GLN A 172 -6.27 23.24 1.52
CA GLN A 172 -5.69 24.56 1.27
C GLN A 172 -4.25 24.63 1.78
N LYS A 173 -3.98 24.15 3.00
CA LYS A 173 -2.64 24.08 3.57
C LYS A 173 -1.70 23.18 2.76
N ALA A 174 -2.17 22.00 2.34
CA ALA A 174 -1.39 21.08 1.52
C ALA A 174 -1.05 21.67 0.14
N ARG A 175 -2.02 22.41 -0.46
CA ARG A 175 -1.79 23.15 -1.71
C ARG A 175 -0.67 24.18 -1.57
N ASP A 176 -0.66 24.93 -0.45
CA ASP A 176 0.32 26.00 -0.22
C ASP A 176 1.75 25.47 0.02
N ASN A 177 1.91 24.31 0.66
CA ASN A 177 3.21 23.71 0.97
C ASN A 177 3.63 22.60 0.00
N GLY A 178 2.85 22.31 -1.04
CA GLY A 178 3.12 21.30 -2.06
C GLY A 178 2.88 19.86 -1.64
N ALA A 179 2.25 19.63 -0.49
CA ALA A 179 1.91 18.29 -0.01
C ALA A 179 0.67 17.73 -0.72
N MET A 180 0.40 16.45 -0.48
CA MET A 180 -0.74 15.71 -1.01
C MET A 180 -1.70 15.34 0.11
N ILE A 181 -3.00 15.47 -0.11
CA ILE A 181 -4.02 14.91 0.78
C ILE A 181 -4.40 13.51 0.31
N MET A 182 -4.29 12.55 1.22
CA MET A 182 -4.76 11.17 1.04
C MET A 182 -6.12 11.02 1.72
N MET A 183 -7.10 10.47 1.01
CA MET A 183 -8.48 10.42 1.50
C MET A 183 -9.02 9.01 1.59
N HIS A 184 -9.41 8.60 2.81
CA HIS A 184 -10.34 7.48 2.99
C HIS A 184 -11.75 7.99 2.66
N ALA A 185 -12.23 7.67 1.47
CA ALA A 185 -13.43 8.23 0.89
C ALA A 185 -14.63 7.28 1.02
N GLU A 186 -15.21 7.18 2.21
CA GLU A 186 -16.51 6.56 2.48
C GLU A 186 -17.38 7.54 3.27
N ASN A 187 -18.69 7.58 2.97
CA ASN A 187 -19.63 8.43 3.71
C ASN A 187 -19.98 7.81 5.07
N GLY A 188 -19.14 8.04 6.07
CA GLY A 188 -19.24 7.48 7.41
C GLY A 188 -20.59 7.75 8.09
N PRO A 189 -21.10 8.99 8.13
CA PRO A 189 -22.38 9.28 8.73
C PRO A 189 -23.55 8.48 8.14
N ALA A 190 -23.57 8.25 6.82
CA ALA A 190 -24.60 7.42 6.18
C ALA A 190 -24.39 5.92 6.47
N ILE A 191 -23.14 5.46 6.49
CA ILE A 191 -22.78 4.09 6.86
C ILE A 191 -23.24 3.77 8.28
N ASP A 192 -23.03 4.67 9.25
CA ASP A 192 -23.45 4.48 10.63
C ASP A 192 -24.95 4.28 10.76
N VAL A 193 -25.76 4.99 9.95
CA VAL A 193 -27.22 4.77 9.88
C VAL A 193 -27.54 3.36 9.38
N LEU A 194 -26.89 2.92 8.29
CA LEU A 194 -27.12 1.57 7.72
C LEU A 194 -26.68 0.47 8.68
N VAL A 195 -25.53 0.63 9.35
CA VAL A 195 -25.04 -0.31 10.37
C VAL A 195 -26.04 -0.43 11.52
N LYS A 196 -26.51 0.70 12.07
CA LYS A 196 -27.50 0.71 13.14
C LYS A 196 -28.79 -0.02 12.72
N GLN A 197 -29.31 0.30 11.54
CA GLN A 197 -30.52 -0.35 11.00
C GLN A 197 -30.34 -1.86 10.80
N ALA A 198 -29.18 -2.32 10.33
CA ALA A 198 -28.88 -3.73 10.17
C ALA A 198 -28.88 -4.46 11.53
N LEU A 199 -28.21 -3.90 12.54
CA LEU A 199 -28.18 -4.45 13.89
C LEU A 199 -29.56 -4.49 14.54
N GLU A 200 -30.40 -3.45 14.35
CA GLU A 200 -31.81 -3.41 14.81
C GLU A 200 -32.66 -4.52 14.18
N ARG A 201 -32.33 -4.99 12.97
CA ARG A 201 -32.95 -6.14 12.32
C ARG A 201 -32.38 -7.50 12.75
N GLY A 202 -31.34 -7.50 13.64
CA GLY A 202 -30.64 -8.72 14.06
C GLY A 202 -29.65 -9.27 13.03
N GLU A 203 -29.23 -8.46 12.08
CA GLU A 203 -28.24 -8.79 11.06
C GLU A 203 -26.84 -8.59 11.62
N THR A 204 -26.24 -9.64 12.19
CA THR A 204 -24.97 -9.55 12.96
C THR A 204 -23.79 -10.25 12.28
N ALA A 205 -24.00 -10.97 11.17
CA ALA A 205 -22.97 -11.73 10.48
C ALA A 205 -21.96 -10.82 9.75
N PRO A 206 -20.71 -11.26 9.54
CA PRO A 206 -19.64 -10.48 8.89
C PRO A 206 -20.02 -9.90 7.51
N VAL A 207 -20.86 -10.59 6.73
CA VAL A 207 -21.30 -10.13 5.40
C VAL A 207 -21.98 -8.76 5.45
N HIS A 208 -22.64 -8.42 6.57
CA HIS A 208 -23.31 -7.14 6.71
C HIS A 208 -22.33 -5.96 6.78
N HIS A 209 -21.06 -6.21 7.08
CA HIS A 209 -20.03 -5.19 6.93
C HIS A 209 -19.96 -4.66 5.48
N GLY A 210 -19.99 -5.55 4.50
CA GLY A 210 -20.02 -5.16 3.08
C GLY A 210 -21.39 -4.61 2.64
N LEU A 211 -22.48 -5.23 3.09
CA LEU A 211 -23.85 -4.83 2.71
C LEU A 211 -24.25 -3.44 3.25
N THR A 212 -23.67 -2.99 4.36
CA THR A 212 -23.91 -1.66 4.92
C THR A 212 -22.97 -0.57 4.36
N ARG A 213 -22.10 -0.94 3.41
CA ARG A 213 -21.16 -0.03 2.74
C ARG A 213 -21.32 -0.11 1.21
N PRO A 214 -22.50 0.25 0.68
CA PRO A 214 -22.73 0.19 -0.77
C PRO A 214 -21.78 1.09 -1.54
N GLN A 215 -21.51 0.74 -2.78
CA GLN A 215 -20.55 1.46 -3.64
C GLN A 215 -20.90 2.94 -3.85
N GLU A 216 -22.19 3.30 -3.73
CA GLU A 216 -22.66 4.68 -3.83
C GLU A 216 -22.06 5.58 -2.75
N LEU A 217 -21.81 5.05 -1.54
CA LEU A 217 -21.24 5.82 -0.44
C LEU A 217 -19.73 6.02 -0.58
N GLU A 218 -19.03 5.12 -1.27
CA GLU A 218 -17.64 5.33 -1.69
C GLU A 218 -17.56 6.34 -2.85
N ALA A 219 -18.44 6.21 -3.84
CA ALA A 219 -18.48 7.11 -5.00
C ALA A 219 -18.85 8.55 -4.62
N GLU A 220 -19.85 8.74 -3.73
CA GLU A 220 -20.24 10.05 -3.23
C GLU A 220 -19.08 10.72 -2.49
N ALA A 221 -18.46 10.00 -1.56
CA ALA A 221 -17.35 10.54 -0.79
C ALA A 221 -16.13 10.86 -1.68
N THR A 222 -15.83 10.02 -2.67
CA THR A 222 -14.77 10.27 -3.67
C THR A 222 -15.10 11.53 -4.48
N SER A 223 -16.32 11.67 -4.98
CA SER A 223 -16.77 12.85 -5.72
C SER A 223 -16.66 14.11 -4.86
N ARG A 224 -17.11 14.06 -3.61
CA ARG A 224 -17.06 15.20 -2.68
C ARG A 224 -15.62 15.60 -2.38
N ALA A 225 -14.70 14.66 -2.14
CA ALA A 225 -13.28 14.94 -1.96
C ALA A 225 -12.67 15.64 -3.17
N ILE A 226 -13.00 15.21 -4.40
CA ILE A 226 -12.55 15.81 -5.66
C ILE A 226 -13.02 17.27 -5.77
N TRP A 227 -14.28 17.55 -5.44
CA TRP A 227 -14.79 18.91 -5.49
C TRP A 227 -14.21 19.82 -4.41
N LEU A 228 -13.97 19.30 -3.20
CA LEU A 228 -13.27 20.05 -2.16
C LEU A 228 -11.82 20.36 -2.56
N ALA A 229 -11.11 19.42 -3.19
CA ALA A 229 -9.77 19.64 -3.73
C ALA A 229 -9.78 20.75 -4.81
N SER A 230 -10.80 20.77 -5.66
CA SER A 230 -10.96 21.83 -6.67
C SER A 230 -11.18 23.21 -6.05
N VAL A 231 -12.00 23.31 -4.99
CA VAL A 231 -12.20 24.56 -4.23
C VAL A 231 -10.91 25.00 -3.55
N ALA A 232 -10.06 24.04 -3.14
CA ALA A 232 -8.72 24.29 -2.59
C ALA A 232 -7.66 24.54 -3.70
N ALA A 233 -8.03 25.17 -4.83
CA ALA A 233 -7.16 25.50 -5.96
C ALA A 233 -6.44 24.27 -6.55
N ASP A 234 -7.20 23.19 -6.80
CA ASP A 234 -6.77 21.91 -7.33
C ASP A 234 -5.65 21.27 -6.49
N CYS A 235 -5.85 21.26 -5.16
CA CYS A 235 -4.98 20.56 -4.22
C CYS A 235 -4.75 19.12 -4.68
N PRO A 236 -3.50 18.61 -4.66
CA PRO A 236 -3.22 17.23 -4.98
C PRO A 236 -3.98 16.28 -4.06
N LEU A 237 -4.76 15.38 -4.65
CA LEU A 237 -5.63 14.43 -3.96
C LEU A 237 -5.29 13.01 -4.35
N TYR A 238 -5.16 12.14 -3.36
CA TYR A 238 -4.94 10.70 -3.53
C TYR A 238 -6.04 9.92 -2.83
N ILE A 239 -6.87 9.22 -3.59
CA ILE A 239 -7.90 8.33 -3.05
C ILE A 239 -7.25 7.00 -2.73
N VAL A 240 -7.26 6.62 -1.45
CA VAL A 240 -6.63 5.38 -0.98
C VAL A 240 -7.57 4.19 -1.16
N HIS A 241 -7.02 2.97 -1.30
CA HIS A 241 -7.71 1.67 -1.30
C HIS A 241 -9.07 1.65 -2.04
N LEU A 242 -9.16 2.27 -3.21
CA LEU A 242 -10.38 2.35 -4.01
C LEU A 242 -10.83 0.95 -4.44
N SER A 243 -12.11 0.61 -4.21
CA SER A 243 -12.66 -0.73 -4.40
C SER A 243 -13.82 -0.82 -5.38
N ALA A 244 -14.52 0.28 -5.67
CA ALA A 244 -15.78 0.26 -6.40
C ALA A 244 -15.70 0.94 -7.78
N THR A 245 -16.41 0.37 -8.76
CA THR A 245 -16.54 0.91 -10.13
C THR A 245 -17.00 2.37 -10.12
N LYS A 246 -18.06 2.71 -9.37
CA LYS A 246 -18.57 4.08 -9.33
C LYS A 246 -17.61 5.08 -8.73
N ALA A 247 -16.76 4.68 -7.79
CA ALA A 247 -15.71 5.52 -7.24
C ALA A 247 -14.58 5.72 -8.27
N LEU A 248 -14.19 4.66 -9.00
CA LEU A 248 -13.23 4.74 -10.09
C LEU A 248 -13.69 5.69 -11.21
N GLU A 249 -14.98 5.69 -11.54
CA GLU A 249 -15.57 6.62 -12.51
C GLU A 249 -15.38 8.08 -12.09
N GLN A 250 -15.50 8.40 -10.79
CA GLN A 250 -15.25 9.76 -10.30
C GLN A 250 -13.77 10.17 -10.50
N VAL A 251 -12.84 9.26 -10.21
CA VAL A 251 -11.40 9.50 -10.42
C VAL A 251 -11.10 9.69 -11.90
N ARG A 252 -11.61 8.79 -12.77
CA ARG A 252 -11.42 8.89 -14.23
C ARG A 252 -11.92 10.22 -14.78
N ASN A 253 -13.15 10.61 -14.45
CA ASN A 253 -13.74 11.86 -14.89
C ASN A 253 -12.91 13.08 -14.43
N ALA A 254 -12.40 13.07 -13.21
CA ALA A 254 -11.56 14.14 -12.69
C ALA A 254 -10.23 14.23 -13.46
N ARG A 255 -9.59 13.08 -13.74
CA ARG A 255 -8.34 13.03 -14.51
C ARG A 255 -8.52 13.46 -15.96
N ASP A 256 -9.63 13.08 -16.60
CA ASP A 256 -9.98 13.51 -17.95
C ASP A 256 -10.18 15.04 -18.05
N LEU A 257 -10.56 15.66 -16.93
CA LEU A 257 -10.64 17.12 -16.77
C LEU A 257 -9.28 17.79 -16.40
N GLY A 258 -8.20 17.01 -16.33
CA GLY A 258 -6.86 17.51 -16.01
C GLY A 258 -6.64 17.84 -14.53
N LYS A 259 -7.47 17.32 -13.61
CA LYS A 259 -7.31 17.56 -12.17
C LYS A 259 -6.19 16.72 -11.55
N ASN A 260 -5.54 17.23 -10.52
CA ASN A 260 -4.51 16.54 -9.74
C ASN A 260 -5.12 15.47 -8.81
N VAL A 261 -5.76 14.46 -9.40
CA VAL A 261 -6.39 13.36 -8.66
C VAL A 261 -5.73 12.04 -9.04
N PHE A 262 -5.31 11.31 -8.03
CA PHE A 262 -4.68 10.00 -8.13
C PHE A 262 -5.44 9.01 -7.26
N ALA A 263 -5.28 7.72 -7.53
CA ALA A 263 -5.89 6.67 -6.72
C ALA A 263 -5.05 5.39 -6.71
N GLU A 264 -5.18 4.64 -5.64
CA GLU A 264 -4.67 3.28 -5.52
C GLU A 264 -5.82 2.29 -5.36
N THR A 265 -5.51 1.04 -5.66
CA THR A 265 -6.30 -0.11 -5.21
C THR A 265 -5.39 -1.11 -4.48
N CYS A 266 -5.97 -2.19 -3.98
CA CYS A 266 -5.24 -3.22 -3.25
C CYS A 266 -5.54 -4.61 -3.83
N PRO A 267 -4.65 -5.61 -3.63
CA PRO A 267 -4.86 -6.96 -4.15
C PRO A 267 -6.20 -7.58 -3.77
N GLN A 268 -6.70 -7.31 -2.55
CA GLN A 268 -7.99 -7.85 -2.08
C GLN A 268 -9.16 -7.44 -2.99
N TYR A 269 -9.18 -6.24 -3.54
CA TYR A 269 -10.25 -5.77 -4.42
C TYR A 269 -10.12 -6.28 -5.85
N LEU A 270 -8.94 -6.71 -6.25
CA LEU A 270 -8.66 -7.28 -7.57
C LEU A 270 -9.08 -8.75 -7.68
N TYR A 271 -9.14 -9.46 -6.55
CA TYR A 271 -9.31 -10.91 -6.51
C TYR A 271 -10.48 -11.40 -5.68
N LEU A 272 -10.68 -10.84 -4.48
CA LEU A 272 -11.65 -11.33 -3.50
C LEU A 272 -13.04 -10.69 -3.72
N THR A 273 -14.08 -11.34 -3.18
CA THR A 273 -15.46 -10.91 -3.39
C THR A 273 -16.27 -10.92 -2.09
N LEU A 274 -17.35 -10.16 -2.07
CA LEU A 274 -18.28 -10.12 -0.95
C LEU A 274 -18.87 -11.51 -0.68
N GLU A 275 -19.36 -12.19 -1.72
CA GLU A 275 -20.11 -13.43 -1.56
C GLU A 275 -19.22 -14.60 -1.16
N ASP A 276 -18.02 -14.71 -1.76
CA ASP A 276 -17.16 -15.86 -1.54
C ASP A 276 -16.35 -15.74 -0.23
N GLN A 277 -16.02 -14.53 0.19
CA GLN A 277 -15.21 -14.26 1.38
C GLN A 277 -16.05 -13.73 2.56
N LEU A 278 -16.63 -12.54 2.46
CA LEU A 278 -17.44 -11.98 3.56
C LEU A 278 -18.68 -12.82 3.85
N GLY A 279 -19.25 -13.45 2.81
CA GLY A 279 -20.38 -14.36 2.88
C GLY A 279 -20.03 -15.78 3.31
N ALA A 280 -18.80 -16.07 3.71
CA ALA A 280 -18.41 -17.39 4.20
C ALA A 280 -19.25 -17.83 5.42
N PRO A 281 -19.50 -19.14 5.59
CA PRO A 281 -20.41 -19.64 6.63
C PRO A 281 -20.01 -19.23 8.05
N GLY A 282 -21.00 -18.96 8.88
CA GLY A 282 -20.80 -18.61 10.29
C GLY A 282 -20.04 -17.32 10.48
N PHE A 283 -18.97 -17.33 11.26
CA PHE A 283 -18.13 -16.17 11.54
C PHE A 283 -16.86 -16.13 10.67
N GLU A 284 -16.63 -17.12 9.81
CA GLU A 284 -15.44 -17.20 8.95
C GLU A 284 -15.21 -15.97 8.09
N GLY A 285 -16.30 -15.33 7.62
CA GLY A 285 -16.23 -14.09 6.85
C GLY A 285 -15.49 -12.93 7.55
N ALA A 286 -15.34 -12.99 8.87
CA ALA A 286 -14.62 -11.98 9.65
C ALA A 286 -13.14 -11.85 9.23
N LYS A 287 -12.53 -12.91 8.72
CA LYS A 287 -11.15 -12.90 8.19
C LYS A 287 -10.93 -11.87 7.10
N TRP A 288 -11.99 -11.55 6.34
CA TRP A 288 -11.95 -10.66 5.20
C TRP A 288 -12.64 -9.29 5.42
N VAL A 289 -13.01 -8.98 6.65
CA VAL A 289 -13.55 -7.66 6.99
C VAL A 289 -12.44 -6.62 6.90
N CYS A 290 -12.60 -5.68 5.96
CA CYS A 290 -11.72 -4.52 5.71
C CYS A 290 -12.56 -3.34 5.21
N SER A 291 -12.03 -2.14 5.27
CA SER A 291 -12.66 -0.93 4.74
C SER A 291 -11.70 -0.18 3.80
N THR A 292 -12.08 0.07 2.59
CA THR A 292 -13.41 -0.21 1.99
C THR A 292 -13.70 -1.71 1.90
N PRO A 293 -14.97 -2.15 1.82
CA PRO A 293 -15.29 -3.58 1.85
C PRO A 293 -15.02 -4.27 0.52
N LEU A 294 -14.94 -5.60 0.55
CA LEU A 294 -14.95 -6.42 -0.66
C LEU A 294 -16.30 -6.22 -1.40
N ARG A 295 -16.23 -6.14 -2.73
CA ARG A 295 -17.37 -5.87 -3.60
C ARG A 295 -17.97 -7.15 -4.18
N SER A 296 -19.21 -7.05 -4.66
CA SER A 296 -19.96 -8.17 -5.23
C SER A 296 -19.26 -8.76 -6.46
N LYS A 297 -19.24 -10.09 -6.56
CA LYS A 297 -18.76 -10.79 -7.77
C LYS A 297 -19.74 -10.71 -8.93
N HIS A 298 -21.00 -10.32 -8.68
CA HIS A 298 -22.04 -10.19 -9.69
C HIS A 298 -21.99 -8.84 -10.42
N GLU A 299 -21.09 -7.95 -10.03
CA GLU A 299 -20.84 -6.66 -10.64
C GLU A 299 -19.42 -6.62 -11.29
N THR A 300 -19.13 -5.55 -12.02
CA THR A 300 -17.92 -5.47 -12.85
C THR A 300 -16.68 -4.96 -12.10
N HIS A 301 -16.78 -4.72 -10.80
CA HIS A 301 -15.75 -4.05 -9.98
C HIS A 301 -14.33 -4.53 -10.27
N ARG A 302 -14.06 -5.83 -10.18
CA ARG A 302 -12.73 -6.40 -10.42
C ARG A 302 -12.23 -6.14 -11.83
N ALA A 303 -13.10 -6.30 -12.84
CA ALA A 303 -12.76 -6.07 -14.23
C ALA A 303 -12.43 -4.58 -14.49
N ASP A 304 -13.20 -3.68 -13.89
CA ASP A 304 -13.03 -2.24 -14.02
C ASP A 304 -11.75 -1.75 -13.30
N LEU A 305 -11.45 -2.31 -12.11
CA LEU A 305 -10.20 -2.00 -11.40
C LEU A 305 -8.97 -2.46 -12.21
N TRP A 306 -8.98 -3.68 -12.78
CA TRP A 306 -7.93 -4.14 -13.69
C TRP A 306 -7.81 -3.25 -14.93
N GLN A 307 -8.93 -2.78 -15.48
CA GLN A 307 -8.94 -1.81 -16.57
C GLN A 307 -8.33 -0.49 -16.12
N GLY A 308 -8.71 0.04 -14.95
CA GLY A 308 -8.16 1.27 -14.39
C GLY A 308 -6.64 1.21 -14.17
N LEU A 309 -6.12 0.04 -13.77
CA LEU A 309 -4.66 -0.18 -13.70
C LEU A 309 -4.00 -0.15 -15.09
N ARG A 310 -4.62 -0.73 -16.12
CA ARG A 310 -4.07 -0.68 -17.49
C ARG A 310 -4.05 0.71 -18.09
N THR A 311 -5.10 1.51 -17.83
CA THR A 311 -5.25 2.87 -18.37
C THR A 311 -4.60 3.96 -17.51
N ASN A 312 -4.04 3.58 -16.37
CA ASN A 312 -3.47 4.50 -15.37
C ASN A 312 -4.51 5.40 -14.68
N ASP A 313 -5.78 5.06 -14.70
CA ASP A 313 -6.80 5.69 -13.84
C ASP A 313 -6.56 5.33 -12.37
N LEU A 314 -6.07 4.10 -12.13
CA LEU A 314 -5.44 3.66 -10.89
C LEU A 314 -3.93 3.63 -11.09
N SER A 315 -3.20 4.37 -10.27
CA SER A 315 -1.77 4.61 -10.48
C SER A 315 -0.88 3.65 -9.68
N VAL A 316 -1.34 3.19 -8.52
CA VAL A 316 -0.58 2.39 -7.56
C VAL A 316 -1.40 1.18 -7.11
N VAL A 317 -0.72 0.09 -6.78
CA VAL A 317 -1.29 -1.01 -6.00
C VAL A 317 -0.47 -1.15 -4.72
N SER A 318 -1.05 -0.76 -3.60
CA SER A 318 -0.52 -0.94 -2.24
C SER A 318 -1.28 -2.05 -1.52
N THR A 319 -0.91 -2.36 -0.28
CA THR A 319 -1.56 -3.48 0.44
C THR A 319 -2.70 -3.05 1.33
N ASP A 320 -2.64 -1.86 1.89
CA ASP A 320 -3.43 -1.49 3.06
C ASP A 320 -3.24 -2.54 4.18
N HIS A 321 -1.98 -2.98 4.37
CA HIS A 321 -1.62 -4.01 5.32
C HIS A 321 -1.95 -3.57 6.74
N CYS A 322 -3.05 -4.10 7.26
CA CYS A 322 -3.56 -3.86 8.60
C CYS A 322 -4.06 -5.19 9.20
N PRO A 323 -3.14 -6.06 9.61
CA PRO A 323 -3.46 -7.43 9.99
C PRO A 323 -4.06 -7.52 11.39
N PHE A 324 -5.06 -8.40 11.55
CA PHE A 324 -5.62 -8.78 12.83
C PHE A 324 -5.78 -10.29 12.87
N CYS A 325 -5.30 -10.95 13.91
CA CYS A 325 -5.54 -12.38 14.10
C CYS A 325 -7.03 -12.69 14.15
N PHE A 326 -7.42 -13.84 13.63
CA PHE A 326 -8.81 -14.28 13.72
C PHE A 326 -9.18 -14.52 15.19
N LYS A 327 -8.36 -15.31 15.88
CA LYS A 327 -8.52 -15.55 17.29
C LYS A 327 -8.19 -14.31 18.11
N ASP A 328 -9.00 -14.03 19.10
CA ASP A 328 -8.85 -12.93 20.08
C ASP A 328 -9.02 -11.51 19.50
N GLN A 329 -8.81 -11.27 18.18
CA GLN A 329 -8.95 -9.95 17.58
C GLN A 329 -10.21 -9.84 16.69
N LYS A 330 -10.32 -10.57 15.59
CA LYS A 330 -11.55 -10.56 14.77
C LYS A 330 -12.76 -11.04 15.58
N GLU A 331 -12.57 -11.94 16.53
CA GLU A 331 -13.58 -12.46 17.44
C GLU A 331 -14.21 -11.41 18.36
N LEU A 332 -13.60 -10.21 18.50
CA LEU A 332 -14.24 -9.06 19.20
C LEU A 332 -15.60 -8.69 18.59
N GLY A 333 -15.81 -9.04 17.33
CA GLY A 333 -17.05 -8.81 16.60
C GLY A 333 -18.04 -9.99 16.60
N LEU A 334 -17.83 -11.02 17.42
CA LEU A 334 -18.79 -12.12 17.56
C LEU A 334 -20.17 -11.61 17.98
N GLY A 335 -21.18 -11.84 17.13
CA GLY A 335 -22.53 -11.36 17.36
C GLY A 335 -22.78 -9.88 17.05
N ASP A 336 -21.77 -9.16 16.57
CA ASP A 336 -21.87 -7.75 16.15
C ASP A 336 -20.79 -7.42 15.11
N PHE A 337 -21.13 -7.51 13.83
CA PHE A 337 -20.16 -7.28 12.75
C PHE A 337 -19.49 -5.91 12.78
N SER A 338 -20.11 -4.90 13.39
CA SER A 338 -19.56 -3.55 13.49
C SER A 338 -18.34 -3.45 14.41
N LYS A 339 -18.12 -4.47 15.26
CA LYS A 339 -16.98 -4.57 16.18
C LYS A 339 -15.84 -5.43 15.64
N ILE A 340 -15.96 -6.01 14.46
CA ILE A 340 -14.86 -6.74 13.84
C ILE A 340 -13.78 -5.71 13.44
N PRO A 341 -12.54 -5.80 13.95
CA PRO A 341 -11.46 -4.93 13.49
C PRO A 341 -11.26 -5.03 11.99
N ASN A 342 -11.27 -3.87 11.29
CA ASN A 342 -11.19 -3.82 9.85
C ASN A 342 -9.74 -3.85 9.38
N GLY A 343 -9.37 -4.84 8.59
CA GLY A 343 -8.05 -4.94 7.96
C GLY A 343 -7.71 -6.36 7.51
N ILE A 344 -6.85 -6.43 6.51
CA ILE A 344 -6.33 -7.65 5.90
C ILE A 344 -4.81 -7.57 5.87
N GLY A 345 -4.13 -8.68 6.13
CA GLY A 345 -2.68 -8.81 5.94
C GLY A 345 -2.37 -9.13 4.47
N GLY A 346 -1.33 -8.51 3.90
CA GLY A 346 -1.00 -8.72 2.49
C GLY A 346 0.40 -8.29 2.06
N VAL A 347 1.20 -7.71 2.96
CA VAL A 347 2.49 -7.10 2.62
C VAL A 347 3.49 -8.10 2.01
N GLU A 348 3.42 -9.38 2.39
CA GLU A 348 4.31 -10.43 1.88
C GLU A 348 3.93 -10.90 0.47
N HIS A 349 2.66 -10.78 0.06
CA HIS A 349 2.19 -11.45 -1.17
C HIS A 349 1.84 -10.49 -2.31
N ARG A 350 1.94 -9.17 -2.10
CA ARG A 350 1.54 -8.16 -3.10
C ARG A 350 2.26 -8.34 -4.45
N VAL A 351 3.56 -8.54 -4.43
CA VAL A 351 4.39 -8.66 -5.64
C VAL A 351 3.95 -9.88 -6.46
N ASP A 352 3.78 -11.02 -5.81
CA ASP A 352 3.36 -12.27 -6.44
C ASP A 352 1.91 -12.19 -6.96
N LEU A 353 0.97 -11.67 -6.16
CA LEU A 353 -0.42 -11.51 -6.56
C LEU A 353 -0.55 -10.62 -7.80
N LEU A 354 0.20 -9.52 -7.88
CA LEU A 354 0.18 -8.65 -9.06
C LEU A 354 0.88 -9.29 -10.26
N TYR A 355 1.91 -10.11 -10.06
CA TYR A 355 2.53 -10.88 -11.13
C TYR A 355 1.56 -11.94 -11.70
N GLN A 356 0.70 -12.56 -10.88
CA GLN A 356 -0.37 -13.41 -11.38
C GLN A 356 -1.29 -12.66 -12.37
N GLY A 357 -1.53 -11.36 -12.13
CA GLY A 357 -2.23 -10.51 -13.09
C GLY A 357 -1.50 -10.34 -14.43
N VAL A 358 -0.17 -10.45 -14.46
CA VAL A 358 0.61 -10.49 -15.71
C VAL A 358 0.43 -11.84 -16.41
N VAL A 359 0.52 -12.94 -15.67
CA VAL A 359 0.30 -14.30 -16.19
C VAL A 359 -1.10 -14.42 -16.80
N ASP A 360 -2.10 -13.88 -16.13
CA ASP A 360 -3.51 -13.85 -16.57
C ASP A 360 -3.77 -12.86 -17.74
N GLY A 361 -2.76 -12.13 -18.21
CA GLY A 361 -2.89 -11.13 -19.30
C GLY A 361 -3.66 -9.86 -18.90
N LYS A 362 -3.81 -9.59 -17.59
CA LYS A 362 -4.50 -8.41 -17.06
C LYS A 362 -3.59 -7.18 -16.97
N LEU A 363 -2.27 -7.38 -16.83
CA LEU A 363 -1.26 -6.33 -16.83
C LEU A 363 -0.09 -6.69 -17.76
N SER A 364 0.63 -5.67 -18.24
CA SER A 364 1.95 -5.87 -18.83
C SER A 364 3.03 -5.98 -17.74
N LEU A 365 4.20 -6.58 -18.07
CA LEU A 365 5.35 -6.60 -17.16
C LEU A 365 5.78 -5.19 -16.73
N ALA A 366 5.81 -4.23 -17.65
CA ALA A 366 6.15 -2.85 -17.34
C ALA A 366 5.15 -2.26 -16.35
N ARG A 367 3.85 -2.45 -16.58
CA ARG A 367 2.81 -1.89 -15.72
C ARG A 367 2.78 -2.53 -14.34
N TRP A 368 3.10 -3.83 -14.22
CA TRP A 368 3.32 -4.49 -12.94
C TRP A 368 4.39 -3.76 -12.13
N VAL A 369 5.59 -3.57 -12.68
CA VAL A 369 6.70 -2.88 -12.00
C VAL A 369 6.35 -1.41 -11.70
N GLU A 370 5.71 -0.72 -12.64
CA GLU A 370 5.26 0.66 -12.42
C GLU A 370 4.37 0.77 -11.19
N THR A 371 3.33 -0.07 -11.09
CA THR A 371 2.31 0.05 -10.03
C THR A 371 2.80 -0.33 -8.64
N ILE A 372 3.81 -1.20 -8.54
CA ILE A 372 4.34 -1.67 -7.25
C ILE A 372 5.63 -0.97 -6.81
N ALA A 373 6.34 -0.30 -7.71
CA ALA A 373 7.66 0.26 -7.42
C ALA A 373 7.84 1.69 -7.94
N THR A 374 7.82 1.91 -9.27
CA THR A 374 8.19 3.20 -9.86
C THR A 374 7.19 4.30 -9.56
N THR A 375 5.90 4.02 -9.76
CA THR A 375 4.85 5.01 -9.52
C THR A 375 4.71 5.40 -8.05
N PRO A 376 4.66 4.47 -7.06
CA PRO A 376 4.63 4.87 -5.66
C PRO A 376 5.89 5.65 -5.25
N ALA A 377 7.08 5.30 -5.76
CA ALA A 377 8.30 6.06 -5.48
C ALA A 377 8.21 7.50 -6.00
N ARG A 378 7.70 7.72 -7.22
CA ARG A 378 7.49 9.05 -7.80
C ARG A 378 6.37 9.82 -7.10
N MET A 379 5.26 9.14 -6.81
CA MET A 379 4.10 9.74 -6.16
C MET A 379 4.44 10.32 -4.79
N PHE A 380 5.32 9.65 -4.06
CA PHE A 380 5.63 9.99 -2.68
C PHE A 380 7.07 10.50 -2.47
N GLY A 381 7.71 11.03 -3.53
CA GLY A 381 8.98 11.78 -3.43
C GLY A 381 10.20 10.94 -3.04
N LEU A 382 10.24 9.67 -3.42
CA LEU A 382 11.38 8.75 -3.23
C LEU A 382 12.18 8.50 -4.51
N TYR A 383 11.62 8.85 -5.68
CA TYR A 383 12.27 8.69 -6.98
C TYR A 383 13.32 9.80 -7.21
N PRO A 384 14.47 9.54 -7.87
CA PRO A 384 14.91 8.25 -8.43
C PRO A 384 15.71 7.37 -7.44
N ARG A 385 15.77 7.74 -6.18
CA ARG A 385 16.49 6.96 -5.17
C ARG A 385 15.94 5.54 -5.07
N LYS A 386 14.60 5.39 -5.09
CA LYS A 386 13.85 4.14 -5.07
C LYS A 386 13.02 3.99 -6.34
N GLY A 387 12.53 2.78 -6.63
CA GLY A 387 11.54 2.49 -7.68
C GLY A 387 12.10 2.38 -9.10
N ILE A 388 13.41 2.37 -9.28
CA ILE A 388 14.05 2.21 -10.60
C ILE A 388 15.39 1.47 -10.47
N ILE A 389 15.77 0.73 -11.51
CA ILE A 389 17.13 0.21 -11.70
C ILE A 389 17.86 1.19 -12.62
N ALA A 390 18.65 2.09 -12.04
CA ALA A 390 19.42 3.09 -12.77
C ALA A 390 20.71 3.44 -12.00
N PRO A 391 21.78 3.85 -12.68
CA PRO A 391 22.99 4.32 -12.01
C PRO A 391 22.70 5.47 -11.04
N GLY A 392 23.17 5.35 -9.80
CA GLY A 392 22.95 6.31 -8.71
C GLY A 392 21.74 6.04 -7.82
N SER A 393 20.81 5.15 -8.21
CA SER A 393 19.73 4.70 -7.36
C SER A 393 20.23 3.74 -6.27
N ASP A 394 19.52 3.64 -5.16
CA ASP A 394 19.81 2.62 -4.15
C ASP A 394 19.73 1.23 -4.82
N ALA A 395 20.63 0.34 -4.47
CA ALA A 395 20.65 -1.03 -4.98
C ALA A 395 19.58 -1.88 -4.29
N ASP A 396 18.31 -1.48 -4.51
CA ASP A 396 17.12 -2.18 -4.08
C ASP A 396 16.57 -2.97 -5.28
N ILE A 397 16.81 -4.27 -5.29
CA ILE A 397 16.59 -5.13 -6.45
C ILE A 397 15.93 -6.43 -6.03
N VAL A 398 14.93 -6.85 -6.78
CA VAL A 398 14.31 -8.17 -6.63
C VAL A 398 14.63 -9.01 -7.86
N LEU A 399 15.15 -10.19 -7.64
CA LEU A 399 15.23 -11.25 -8.63
C LEU A 399 13.92 -12.05 -8.53
N TYR A 400 13.13 -11.99 -9.59
CA TYR A 400 11.83 -12.65 -9.66
C TYR A 400 11.91 -13.85 -10.62
N ASP A 401 11.60 -15.05 -10.14
CA ASP A 401 11.58 -16.27 -10.92
C ASP A 401 10.20 -16.49 -11.56
N PRO A 402 10.03 -16.24 -12.88
CA PRO A 402 8.75 -16.41 -13.55
C PRO A 402 8.34 -17.88 -13.72
N ASN A 403 9.26 -18.83 -13.53
CA ASN A 403 9.02 -20.27 -13.63
C ASN A 403 8.84 -20.92 -12.25
N GLY A 404 8.99 -20.15 -11.18
CA GLY A 404 8.74 -20.59 -9.83
C GLY A 404 7.25 -20.73 -9.53
N ARG A 405 6.93 -21.14 -8.33
CA ARG A 405 5.55 -21.17 -7.82
C ARG A 405 5.54 -20.77 -6.36
N THR A 406 4.52 -20.02 -5.98
CA THR A 406 4.22 -19.64 -4.60
C THR A 406 2.89 -20.26 -4.21
N ARG A 407 2.84 -20.98 -3.07
CA ARG A 407 1.58 -21.36 -2.44
C ARG A 407 1.40 -20.54 -1.17
N ILE A 408 0.35 -19.77 -1.12
CA ILE A 408 0.06 -18.90 0.03
C ILE A 408 -0.66 -19.71 1.12
N SER A 409 -0.13 -19.66 2.34
CA SER A 409 -0.72 -20.33 3.50
C SER A 409 -0.35 -19.63 4.79
N ALA A 410 -1.25 -19.69 5.77
CA ALA A 410 -0.98 -19.23 7.13
C ALA A 410 0.18 -19.99 7.81
N GLU A 411 0.49 -21.22 7.36
CA GLU A 411 1.59 -22.02 7.88
C GLU A 411 2.97 -21.57 7.35
N THR A 412 2.99 -20.88 6.22
CA THR A 412 4.26 -20.56 5.51
C THR A 412 4.56 -19.08 5.39
N HIS A 413 3.57 -18.18 5.56
CA HIS A 413 3.84 -16.75 5.58
C HIS A 413 4.54 -16.30 6.88
N HIS A 414 5.20 -15.15 6.83
CA HIS A 414 6.00 -14.60 7.93
C HIS A 414 5.32 -13.44 8.66
N MET A 415 4.09 -13.08 8.25
CA MET A 415 3.27 -12.08 8.93
C MET A 415 2.80 -12.63 10.29
N ASN A 416 2.67 -11.77 11.28
CA ASN A 416 2.19 -12.16 12.62
C ASN A 416 0.65 -12.32 12.63
N MET A 417 0.17 -13.31 11.89
CA MET A 417 -1.25 -13.64 11.72
C MET A 417 -1.48 -15.15 11.81
N ASP A 418 -2.66 -15.53 12.27
CA ASP A 418 -3.11 -16.92 12.39
C ASP A 418 -3.96 -17.42 11.20
N HIS A 419 -4.08 -16.60 10.17
CA HIS A 419 -4.80 -16.93 8.92
C HIS A 419 -4.23 -16.15 7.75
N SER A 420 -4.58 -16.54 6.53
CA SER A 420 -4.29 -15.79 5.31
C SER A 420 -5.60 -15.47 4.55
N ALA A 421 -5.69 -14.26 4.00
CA ALA A 421 -6.81 -13.88 3.13
C ALA A 421 -6.80 -14.67 1.80
N TRP A 422 -5.65 -15.21 1.42
CA TRP A 422 -5.42 -16.00 0.20
C TRP A 422 -5.02 -17.45 0.51
N GLU A 423 -5.54 -18.03 1.60
CA GLU A 423 -5.22 -19.39 2.01
C GLU A 423 -5.40 -20.40 0.88
N GLY A 424 -4.35 -21.17 0.60
CA GLY A 424 -4.33 -22.21 -0.43
C GLY A 424 -4.18 -21.72 -1.88
N TRP A 425 -4.04 -20.41 -2.11
CA TRP A 425 -3.82 -19.88 -3.47
C TRP A 425 -2.45 -20.27 -4.01
N GLU A 426 -2.42 -20.66 -5.27
CA GLU A 426 -1.20 -20.96 -6.02
C GLU A 426 -0.96 -19.83 -7.04
N ILE A 427 0.25 -19.30 -7.03
CA ILE A 427 0.72 -18.22 -7.92
C ILE A 427 1.80 -18.79 -8.82
N ASP A 428 1.70 -18.54 -10.11
CA ASP A 428 2.75 -18.83 -11.08
C ASP A 428 3.83 -17.73 -10.99
N GLY A 429 5.02 -18.10 -10.51
CA GLY A 429 6.12 -17.21 -10.21
C GLY A 429 6.38 -17.06 -8.71
N ARG A 430 7.54 -16.50 -8.37
CA ARG A 430 7.91 -16.22 -6.98
C ARG A 430 9.04 -15.18 -6.88
N VAL A 431 9.08 -14.50 -5.76
CA VAL A 431 10.27 -13.75 -5.30
C VAL A 431 11.38 -14.76 -4.98
N ASP A 432 12.53 -14.65 -5.64
CA ASP A 432 13.67 -15.56 -5.45
C ASP A 432 14.73 -14.98 -4.52
N THR A 433 15.17 -13.75 -4.80
CA THR A 433 16.20 -13.05 -4.02
C THR A 433 15.86 -11.57 -3.91
N VAL A 434 15.99 -11.02 -2.72
CA VAL A 434 15.77 -9.60 -2.45
C VAL A 434 17.06 -8.96 -1.98
N ILE A 435 17.46 -7.91 -2.67
CA ILE A 435 18.62 -7.10 -2.37
C ILE A 435 18.12 -5.72 -1.94
N ALA A 436 18.53 -5.23 -0.78
CA ALA A 436 18.22 -3.89 -0.33
C ALA A 436 19.49 -3.17 0.06
N ARG A 437 19.71 -2.00 -0.54
CA ARG A 437 20.98 -1.23 -0.45
C ARG A 437 22.20 -2.12 -0.60
N GLY A 438 22.21 -2.93 -1.70
CA GLY A 438 23.32 -3.78 -2.10
C GLY A 438 23.56 -5.04 -1.27
N GLU A 439 22.80 -5.29 -0.23
CA GLU A 439 22.87 -6.48 0.63
C GLU A 439 21.73 -7.45 0.32
N VAL A 440 22.02 -8.73 0.13
CA VAL A 440 20.97 -9.77 0.05
C VAL A 440 20.30 -9.90 1.41
N ILE A 441 19.02 -9.61 1.49
CA ILE A 441 18.24 -9.61 2.72
C ILE A 441 17.19 -10.73 2.81
N ALA A 442 16.82 -11.31 1.66
CA ALA A 442 15.98 -12.49 1.62
C ALA A 442 16.36 -13.35 0.41
N ALA A 443 16.31 -14.66 0.56
CA ALA A 443 16.56 -15.61 -0.51
C ALA A 443 15.81 -16.92 -0.23
N GLY A 444 15.21 -17.50 -1.27
CA GLY A 444 14.51 -18.80 -1.17
C GLY A 444 13.31 -18.80 -0.21
N GLY A 445 12.70 -17.66 0.06
CA GLY A 445 11.58 -17.50 1.00
C GLY A 445 11.99 -17.25 2.45
N GLU A 446 13.28 -17.08 2.73
CA GLU A 446 13.78 -16.86 4.09
C GLU A 446 14.44 -15.47 4.22
N TYR A 447 14.25 -14.82 5.35
CA TYR A 447 14.95 -13.57 5.66
C TYR A 447 16.38 -13.86 6.13
N THR A 448 17.37 -13.25 5.48
CA THR A 448 18.80 -13.45 5.75
C THR A 448 19.51 -12.17 6.19
N GLY A 449 18.81 -11.05 6.20
CA GLY A 449 19.36 -9.74 6.54
C GLY A 449 19.57 -9.53 8.05
N ARG A 450 20.14 -8.38 8.40
CA ARG A 450 20.29 -7.99 9.82
C ARG A 450 18.99 -7.35 10.32
N ALA A 451 18.62 -7.66 11.57
CA ALA A 451 17.53 -6.95 12.24
C ALA A 451 17.85 -5.44 12.36
N GLY A 452 16.83 -4.60 12.26
CA GLY A 452 16.94 -3.16 12.45
C GLY A 452 17.81 -2.41 11.43
N ARG A 453 18.04 -3.00 10.24
CA ARG A 453 18.88 -2.38 9.18
C ARG A 453 18.17 -1.26 8.41
N GLY A 454 16.85 -1.18 8.50
CA GLY A 454 16.04 -0.18 7.81
C GLY A 454 16.37 1.25 8.27
N ARG A 455 16.25 2.19 7.34
CA ARG A 455 16.50 3.62 7.59
C ARG A 455 15.24 4.42 7.30
N TYR A 456 14.99 5.41 8.14
CA TYR A 456 13.97 6.42 7.85
C TYR A 456 14.37 7.24 6.61
N LEU A 457 13.43 7.42 5.68
CA LEU A 457 13.65 8.18 4.45
C LEU A 457 12.85 9.48 4.51
N LYS A 458 13.54 10.61 4.61
CA LYS A 458 12.90 11.90 4.35
C LYS A 458 12.57 11.98 2.87
N ARG A 459 11.28 12.16 2.58
CA ARG A 459 10.74 12.20 1.21
C ARG A 459 10.73 13.63 0.66
N GLY A 460 10.85 13.75 -0.65
CA GLY A 460 10.55 14.99 -1.36
C GLY A 460 9.05 15.17 -1.60
N LEU A 461 8.69 16.18 -2.36
CA LEU A 461 7.35 16.34 -2.92
C LEU A 461 7.11 15.32 -4.05
N SER A 462 5.87 15.15 -4.45
CA SER A 462 5.53 14.26 -5.56
C SER A 462 6.10 14.75 -6.90
N ASP A 463 6.64 13.85 -7.72
CA ASP A 463 7.08 14.14 -9.10
C ASP A 463 5.90 14.37 -10.06
N TYR A 464 4.67 14.06 -9.65
CA TYR A 464 3.46 14.23 -10.45
C TYR A 464 2.74 15.55 -10.20
N LEU A 465 3.23 16.37 -9.27
CA LEU A 465 2.66 17.68 -9.01
C LEU A 465 3.20 18.68 -10.03
N LEU A 466 2.32 19.27 -10.77
CA LEU A 466 2.58 20.34 -11.73
C LEU A 466 2.53 21.72 -11.08
#